data_628329c2ce88e90595a792d6acc15fa4
#
_entry.id   628329c2ce88e90595a792d6acc15fa4
#
_cell.length_a   1.000
_cell.length_b   1.000
_cell.length_c   1.000
_cell.angle_alpha   90.00
_cell.angle_beta   90.00
_cell.angle_gamma   90.00
#
_symmetry.space_group_name_H-M   'P 1'
#
loop_
_entity.id
_entity.type
_entity.pdbx_description
1 polymer ?
#
loop_
_entity_poly.entity_id
_entity_poly.type
_entity_poly.pdbx_seq_one_letter_code
_entity_poly.pdbx_strand_id
1 'polypeptide(L)'
;MREDLRVNSANGFHEHPRTRLAFILVPLSVMAVLFYYAKQELLLYGDAIAHVNIARGVVDNRHPAEWFSQLGTVWLPLQHIAMLPFVWNQLLWRSGIAGAIPGMVAYVFGALGIFRLVNGRAPEIVAYIATGIYALNPNLLYMQSTAMNEPIFLAFFIWTLVYLDDFLCNCFPNLDVPIGTARIKPNIALEACGITLAAGAFTRYDGWFVGTAVGVLVVFAVAVWWRRTTDIGQQRAMAKSLIKFLLVNAFVPVSWLIYNYHVSGHALDFLDGPYSAKAIAIRTTPHGVPTYPGQNHIFTAALYFLKSAKLNMGAVFWGQLLFIAALAGTVVAVSRFRRYGIFLLLWSPLSFYALSIAYGSVPIFMPVWYPYSYYNVRYGLELLPVFTVFIALLAGFLFEKTNGPIFKALIPTILVAAVAVGYLSAYREIPITLQEAQTNSRDRVPLERALGSYLAALPHPATLLMYESGHVGALQQAGIPLRQVISEWAHPDWEGALIDPPGDADYVIACEGDPVSVALREHRAELPELLSFGTPGRPRCTIYKAAIGASAQSFRVSVGSER
;
A
#
# COMPACT_ATOMS: atom_id res chain seq x y z
N MET A 1 6.52 -61.39 25.58
CA MET A 1 6.68 -61.62 24.13
C MET A 1 6.62 -60.27 23.51
N ARG A 2 7.78 -59.75 23.12
CA ARG A 2 7.98 -58.39 22.54
C ARG A 2 7.65 -58.50 21.06
N GLU A 3 6.72 -57.72 20.57
CA GLU A 3 6.56 -57.47 19.14
C GLU A 3 6.97 -56.05 18.81
N ASP A 4 7.95 -55.95 17.97
CA ASP A 4 8.67 -54.76 17.56
C ASP A 4 7.77 -53.81 16.74
N LEU A 5 7.58 -52.62 17.23
CA LEU A 5 7.16 -51.47 16.44
C LEU A 5 8.30 -51.08 15.49
N ARG A 6 8.30 -51.62 14.29
CA ARG A 6 9.09 -51.07 13.17
C ARG A 6 8.47 -49.75 12.74
N VAL A 7 9.05 -48.70 13.23
CA VAL A 7 8.87 -47.35 12.66
C VAL A 7 9.52 -47.38 11.28
N ASN A 8 8.70 -47.49 10.25
CA ASN A 8 9.12 -47.22 8.87
C ASN A 8 9.47 -45.74 8.73
N SER A 9 10.75 -45.44 8.87
CA SER A 9 11.34 -44.18 8.43
C SER A 9 11.47 -44.20 6.91
N ALA A 10 10.37 -44.03 6.20
CA ALA A 10 10.41 -43.61 4.81
C ALA A 10 10.70 -42.07 4.81
N ASN A 11 11.99 -41.76 4.69
CA ASN A 11 12.47 -40.42 4.37
C ASN A 11 12.02 -40.05 2.96
N GLY A 12 10.75 -39.69 2.80
CA GLY A 12 10.29 -38.88 1.69
C GLY A 12 10.28 -37.43 2.20
N PHE A 13 11.00 -36.56 1.55
CA PHE A 13 10.86 -35.11 1.68
C PHE A 13 9.41 -34.75 1.35
N HIS A 14 8.50 -34.87 2.30
CA HIS A 14 7.20 -34.20 2.23
C HIS A 14 7.44 -32.71 2.45
N GLU A 15 7.90 -32.03 1.40
CA GLU A 15 7.93 -30.57 1.38
C GLU A 15 6.56 -30.07 1.81
N HIS A 16 6.53 -29.22 2.85
CA HIS A 16 5.29 -28.61 3.31
C HIS A 16 4.63 -27.86 2.15
N PRO A 17 3.29 -27.93 1.96
CA PRO A 17 2.60 -27.28 0.85
C PRO A 17 2.95 -25.80 0.68
N ARG A 18 3.24 -25.10 1.78
CA ARG A 18 3.67 -23.69 1.76
C ARG A 18 5.04 -23.50 1.15
N THR A 19 5.97 -24.43 1.36
CA THR A 19 7.30 -24.36 0.77
C THR A 19 7.20 -24.51 -0.75
N ARG A 20 6.40 -25.46 -1.24
CA ARG A 20 6.14 -25.62 -2.69
C ARG A 20 5.51 -24.38 -3.30
N LEU A 21 4.52 -23.77 -2.63
CA LEU A 21 3.92 -22.52 -3.09
C LEU A 21 4.94 -21.39 -3.14
N ALA A 22 5.80 -21.24 -2.14
CA ALA A 22 6.83 -20.20 -2.13
C ALA A 22 7.79 -20.33 -3.33
N PHE A 23 8.18 -21.57 -3.71
CA PHE A 23 9.02 -21.83 -4.89
C PHE A 23 8.36 -21.41 -6.21
N ILE A 24 7.03 -21.29 -6.27
CA ILE A 24 6.30 -20.80 -7.44
C ILE A 24 6.08 -19.28 -7.34
N LEU A 25 5.68 -18.79 -6.16
CA LEU A 25 5.29 -17.40 -5.96
C LEU A 25 6.47 -16.42 -6.05
N VAL A 26 7.65 -16.82 -5.54
CA VAL A 26 8.84 -15.96 -5.58
C VAL A 26 9.30 -15.71 -7.04
N PRO A 27 9.53 -16.73 -7.89
CA PRO A 27 9.84 -16.49 -9.29
C PRO A 27 8.78 -15.69 -10.04
N LEU A 28 7.49 -15.95 -9.78
CA LEU A 28 6.38 -15.20 -10.40
C LEU A 28 6.45 -13.72 -10.02
N SER A 29 6.68 -13.41 -8.76
CA SER A 29 6.85 -12.03 -8.27
C SER A 29 8.05 -11.35 -8.92
N VAL A 30 9.21 -12.03 -8.98
CA VAL A 30 10.42 -11.50 -9.61
C VAL A 30 10.19 -11.25 -11.10
N MET A 31 9.58 -12.20 -11.82
CA MET A 31 9.27 -12.05 -13.24
C MET A 31 8.35 -10.86 -13.51
N ALA A 32 7.35 -10.63 -12.66
CA ALA A 32 6.47 -9.47 -12.79
C ALA A 32 7.25 -8.15 -12.63
N VAL A 33 8.11 -8.04 -11.61
CA VAL A 33 8.96 -6.84 -11.41
C VAL A 33 9.88 -6.63 -12.61
N LEU A 34 10.57 -7.65 -13.08
CA LEU A 34 11.46 -7.55 -14.24
C LEU A 34 10.71 -7.13 -15.51
N PHE A 35 9.49 -7.64 -15.71
CA PHE A 35 8.63 -7.26 -16.83
C PHE A 35 8.27 -5.77 -16.82
N TYR A 36 7.77 -5.26 -15.67
CA TYR A 36 7.40 -3.84 -15.55
C TYR A 36 8.63 -2.92 -15.47
N TYR A 37 9.75 -3.40 -14.92
CA TYR A 37 11.02 -2.68 -14.96
C TYR A 37 11.53 -2.49 -16.41
N ALA A 38 11.51 -3.55 -17.22
CA ALA A 38 11.92 -3.48 -18.62
C ALA A 38 11.07 -2.50 -19.46
N LYS A 39 9.80 -2.29 -19.05
CA LYS A 39 8.88 -1.31 -19.65
C LYS A 39 8.98 0.09 -19.03
N GLN A 40 9.82 0.31 -18.02
CA GLN A 40 9.93 1.57 -17.26
C GLN A 40 8.60 1.97 -16.56
N GLU A 41 7.84 1.00 -16.07
CA GLU A 41 6.50 1.20 -15.51
C GLU A 41 6.46 1.15 -13.96
N LEU A 42 7.61 1.00 -13.26
CA LEU A 42 7.64 0.90 -11.79
C LEU A 42 7.27 2.22 -11.09
N LEU A 43 7.58 3.37 -11.72
CA LEU A 43 7.43 4.72 -11.15
C LEU A 43 6.35 5.56 -11.86
N LEU A 44 5.34 4.92 -12.48
CA LEU A 44 4.27 5.65 -13.14
C LEU A 44 3.30 6.31 -12.16
N TYR A 45 3.06 5.72 -10.97
CA TYR A 45 2.29 6.40 -9.92
C TYR A 45 3.09 7.53 -9.30
N GLY A 46 2.48 8.70 -9.16
CA GLY A 46 3.06 9.83 -8.42
C GLY A 46 3.31 9.47 -6.95
N ASP A 47 2.35 8.78 -6.34
CA ASP A 47 2.47 8.27 -4.96
C ASP A 47 3.67 7.32 -4.82
N ALA A 48 3.93 6.44 -5.81
CA ALA A 48 5.07 5.53 -5.78
C ALA A 48 6.42 6.29 -5.77
N ILE A 49 6.54 7.37 -6.58
CA ILE A 49 7.71 8.24 -6.56
C ILE A 49 7.84 8.92 -5.19
N ALA A 50 6.75 9.48 -4.67
CA ALA A 50 6.75 10.14 -3.36
C ALA A 50 7.19 9.18 -2.25
N HIS A 51 6.64 7.96 -2.19
CA HIS A 51 7.01 6.96 -1.18
C HIS A 51 8.51 6.59 -1.23
N VAL A 52 9.06 6.37 -2.41
CA VAL A 52 10.49 6.04 -2.56
C VAL A 52 11.37 7.22 -2.13
N ASN A 53 10.97 8.46 -2.45
CA ASN A 53 11.74 9.65 -2.13
C ASN A 53 11.60 10.08 -0.66
N ILE A 54 10.44 9.88 -0.02
CA ILE A 54 10.29 10.00 1.44
C ILE A 54 11.28 9.05 2.14
N ALA A 55 11.31 7.77 1.73
CA ALA A 55 12.28 6.83 2.29
C ALA A 55 13.74 7.25 2.01
N ARG A 56 14.02 7.78 0.82
CA ARG A 56 15.35 8.31 0.46
C ARG A 56 15.71 9.52 1.32
N GLY A 57 14.79 10.46 1.55
CA GLY A 57 14.98 11.64 2.38
C GLY A 57 15.41 11.29 3.82
N VAL A 58 14.90 10.19 4.39
CA VAL A 58 15.32 9.74 5.73
C VAL A 58 16.83 9.48 5.81
N VAL A 59 17.44 8.98 4.73
CA VAL A 59 18.86 8.57 4.71
C VAL A 59 19.76 9.52 3.92
N ASP A 60 19.20 10.45 3.16
CA ASP A 60 19.93 11.34 2.25
C ASP A 60 19.29 12.74 2.28
N ASN A 61 19.17 13.34 3.46
CA ASN A 61 18.66 14.69 3.64
C ASN A 61 19.79 15.68 3.96
N ARG A 62 19.48 16.95 3.87
CA ARG A 62 20.42 18.06 4.12
C ARG A 62 20.82 18.18 5.59
N HIS A 63 19.88 17.88 6.49
CA HIS A 63 20.06 17.91 7.94
C HIS A 63 19.92 16.49 8.54
N PRO A 64 21.00 15.67 8.56
CA PRO A 64 20.91 14.28 9.00
C PRO A 64 20.36 14.06 10.41
N ALA A 65 20.46 15.07 11.29
CA ALA A 65 19.88 15.02 12.65
C ALA A 65 18.35 15.03 12.63
N GLU A 66 17.73 15.52 11.56
CA GLU A 66 16.28 15.63 11.38
C GLU A 66 15.67 14.48 10.58
N TRP A 67 16.39 13.35 10.48
CA TRP A 67 15.94 12.17 9.71
C TRP A 67 14.50 11.73 10.04
N PHE A 68 14.08 11.93 11.29
CA PHE A 68 12.77 11.51 11.77
C PHE A 68 11.63 12.34 11.14
N SER A 69 11.82 13.63 10.93
CA SER A 69 10.84 14.51 10.30
C SER A 69 10.64 14.21 8.80
N GLN A 70 11.60 13.52 8.18
CA GLN A 70 11.56 13.14 6.76
C GLN A 70 10.57 12.01 6.44
N LEU A 71 9.97 11.35 7.44
CA LEU A 71 8.98 10.28 7.20
C LEU A 71 7.66 10.79 6.57
N GLY A 72 7.47 12.12 6.48
CA GLY A 72 6.24 12.75 5.98
C GLY A 72 5.12 12.72 7.01
N THR A 73 4.05 13.47 6.79
CA THR A 73 2.94 13.62 7.76
C THR A 73 1.64 12.96 7.29
N VAL A 74 1.50 12.66 5.99
CA VAL A 74 0.24 12.18 5.39
C VAL A 74 0.19 10.66 5.31
N TRP A 75 1.26 10.01 4.85
CA TRP A 75 1.28 8.56 4.70
C TRP A 75 1.94 7.89 5.89
N LEU A 76 1.32 6.84 6.38
CA LEU A 76 1.80 6.05 7.51
C LEU A 76 3.17 5.40 7.22
N PRO A 77 4.06 5.28 8.23
CA PRO A 77 5.50 5.17 8.00
C PRO A 77 6.00 3.77 7.64
N LEU A 78 5.24 2.69 7.85
CA LEU A 78 5.78 1.32 7.75
C LEU A 78 6.37 1.00 6.39
N GLN A 79 5.73 1.46 5.32
CA GLN A 79 6.23 1.26 3.96
C GLN A 79 7.57 1.97 3.73
N HIS A 80 7.70 3.22 4.19
CA HIS A 80 8.94 3.99 4.07
C HIS A 80 10.08 3.32 4.85
N ILE A 81 9.80 2.86 6.07
CA ILE A 81 10.76 2.14 6.91
C ILE A 81 11.21 0.83 6.23
N ALA A 82 10.26 0.10 5.60
CA ALA A 82 10.60 -1.13 4.88
C ALA A 82 11.49 -0.92 3.65
N MET A 83 11.51 0.28 3.07
CA MET A 83 12.36 0.65 1.94
C MET A 83 13.77 1.11 2.36
N LEU A 84 13.99 1.53 3.61
CA LEU A 84 15.26 2.12 4.07
C LEU A 84 16.50 1.29 3.71
N PRO A 85 16.52 -0.05 3.86
CA PRO A 85 17.70 -0.84 3.50
C PRO A 85 18.05 -0.81 2.01
N PHE A 86 17.12 -0.42 1.14
CA PHE A 86 17.26 -0.51 -0.31
C PHE A 86 17.49 0.85 -0.96
N VAL A 87 16.94 1.93 -0.41
CA VAL A 87 17.06 3.28 -0.98
C VAL A 87 18.47 3.88 -0.86
N TRP A 88 19.37 3.30 -0.05
CA TRP A 88 20.77 3.65 -0.02
C TRP A 88 21.47 3.40 -1.36
N ASN A 89 21.10 2.33 -2.03
CA ASN A 89 21.67 1.98 -3.31
C ASN A 89 21.09 2.88 -4.42
N GLN A 90 21.97 3.61 -5.09
CA GLN A 90 21.61 4.58 -6.11
C GLN A 90 20.83 3.96 -7.28
N LEU A 91 21.19 2.74 -7.69
CA LEU A 91 20.50 2.05 -8.77
C LEU A 91 19.10 1.59 -8.36
N LEU A 92 18.95 1.02 -7.15
CA LEU A 92 17.66 0.57 -6.65
C LEU A 92 16.71 1.75 -6.40
N TRP A 93 17.24 2.88 -5.90
CA TRP A 93 16.47 4.11 -5.73
C TRP A 93 15.99 4.66 -7.08
N ARG A 94 16.92 4.92 -8.01
CA ARG A 94 16.62 5.52 -9.31
C ARG A 94 15.65 4.69 -10.15
N SER A 95 15.76 3.37 -10.09
CA SER A 95 14.90 2.45 -10.84
C SER A 95 13.52 2.23 -10.23
N GLY A 96 13.31 2.57 -8.95
CA GLY A 96 12.10 2.23 -8.20
C GLY A 96 12.09 0.81 -7.62
N ILE A 97 13.11 -0.02 -7.89
CA ILE A 97 13.20 -1.39 -7.36
C ILE A 97 13.23 -1.38 -5.82
N ALA A 98 13.83 -0.34 -5.21
CA ALA A 98 13.80 -0.18 -3.75
C ALA A 98 12.37 -0.22 -3.17
N GLY A 99 11.40 0.35 -3.89
CA GLY A 99 9.99 0.31 -3.52
C GLY A 99 9.29 -1.01 -3.85
N ALA A 100 9.70 -1.69 -4.93
CA ALA A 100 9.13 -2.96 -5.34
C ALA A 100 9.47 -4.10 -4.36
N ILE A 101 10.67 -4.12 -3.76
CA ILE A 101 11.11 -5.21 -2.88
C ILE A 101 10.16 -5.47 -1.71
N PRO A 102 9.74 -4.48 -0.90
CA PRO A 102 8.72 -4.70 0.13
C PRO A 102 7.38 -5.21 -0.43
N GLY A 103 6.97 -4.71 -1.59
CA GLY A 103 5.77 -5.17 -2.30
C GLY A 103 5.85 -6.65 -2.70
N MET A 104 7.00 -7.10 -3.22
CA MET A 104 7.26 -8.52 -3.56
C MET A 104 7.16 -9.44 -2.35
N VAL A 105 7.79 -9.06 -1.25
CA VAL A 105 7.72 -9.81 0.01
C VAL A 105 6.28 -9.90 0.49
N ALA A 106 5.57 -8.79 0.48
CA ALA A 106 4.17 -8.71 0.89
C ALA A 106 3.25 -9.55 -0.01
N TYR A 107 3.47 -9.55 -1.33
CA TYR A 107 2.74 -10.38 -2.27
C TYR A 107 2.87 -11.89 -1.94
N VAL A 108 4.09 -12.37 -1.76
CA VAL A 108 4.34 -13.78 -1.40
C VAL A 108 3.72 -14.10 -0.04
N PHE A 109 3.93 -13.22 0.93
CA PHE A 109 3.40 -13.37 2.28
C PHE A 109 1.86 -13.39 2.28
N GLY A 110 1.21 -12.49 1.54
CA GLY A 110 -0.24 -12.44 1.37
C GLY A 110 -0.81 -13.70 0.72
N ALA A 111 -0.19 -14.19 -0.36
CA ALA A 111 -0.60 -15.41 -1.03
C ALA A 111 -0.49 -16.65 -0.13
N LEU A 112 0.60 -16.78 0.63
CA LEU A 112 0.76 -17.83 1.65
C LEU A 112 -0.26 -17.69 2.78
N GLY A 113 -0.63 -16.46 3.13
CA GLY A 113 -1.68 -16.15 4.09
C GLY A 113 -3.06 -16.60 3.62
N ILE A 114 -3.43 -16.33 2.36
CA ILE A 114 -4.67 -16.84 1.74
C ILE A 114 -4.71 -18.37 1.81
N PHE A 115 -3.62 -19.04 1.40
CA PHE A 115 -3.55 -20.49 1.50
C PHE A 115 -3.78 -20.97 2.94
N ARG A 116 -3.09 -20.38 3.91
CA ARG A 116 -3.18 -20.76 5.33
C ARG A 116 -4.59 -20.52 5.89
N LEU A 117 -5.20 -19.39 5.55
CA LEU A 117 -6.53 -19.02 6.01
C LEU A 117 -7.60 -20.00 5.50
N VAL A 118 -7.58 -20.29 4.20
CA VAL A 118 -8.57 -21.16 3.57
C VAL A 118 -8.34 -22.61 3.95
N ASN A 119 -7.07 -23.11 3.94
CA ASN A 119 -6.74 -24.49 4.32
C ASN A 119 -7.06 -24.81 5.79
N GLY A 120 -7.15 -23.79 6.63
CA GLY A 120 -7.60 -23.95 8.03
C GLY A 120 -9.09 -24.28 8.16
N ARG A 121 -9.90 -24.12 7.11
CA ARG A 121 -11.36 -24.23 7.15
C ARG A 121 -11.97 -25.06 6.01
N ALA A 122 -11.28 -25.20 4.89
CA ALA A 122 -11.74 -25.87 3.69
C ALA A 122 -10.72 -26.91 3.19
N PRO A 123 -11.08 -27.84 2.29
CA PRO A 123 -10.15 -28.77 1.69
C PRO A 123 -8.97 -28.08 1.00
N GLU A 124 -7.82 -28.71 0.99
CA GLU A 124 -6.56 -28.16 0.47
C GLU A 124 -6.68 -27.68 -0.98
N ILE A 125 -7.43 -28.39 -1.83
CA ILE A 125 -7.67 -27.94 -3.23
C ILE A 125 -8.37 -26.58 -3.30
N VAL A 126 -9.27 -26.27 -2.37
CA VAL A 126 -9.94 -24.97 -2.30
C VAL A 126 -8.94 -23.88 -1.92
N ALA A 127 -8.00 -24.19 -1.03
CA ALA A 127 -6.92 -23.28 -0.67
C ALA A 127 -5.97 -22.99 -1.85
N TYR A 128 -5.63 -23.99 -2.66
CA TYR A 128 -4.85 -23.80 -3.89
C TYR A 128 -5.60 -22.92 -4.91
N ILE A 129 -6.91 -23.15 -5.11
CA ILE A 129 -7.73 -22.31 -6.01
C ILE A 129 -7.74 -20.86 -5.52
N ALA A 130 -8.01 -20.62 -4.23
CA ALA A 130 -7.99 -19.28 -3.66
C ALA A 130 -6.64 -18.59 -3.85
N THR A 131 -5.54 -19.31 -3.55
CA THR A 131 -4.18 -18.79 -3.71
C THR A 131 -3.86 -18.47 -5.16
N GLY A 132 -4.27 -19.31 -6.10
CA GLY A 132 -4.10 -19.08 -7.54
C GLY A 132 -4.87 -17.84 -8.01
N ILE A 133 -6.13 -17.65 -7.56
CA ILE A 133 -6.90 -16.45 -7.87
C ILE A 133 -6.20 -15.19 -7.33
N TYR A 134 -5.68 -15.23 -6.12
CA TYR A 134 -4.94 -14.10 -5.54
C TYR A 134 -3.66 -13.82 -6.31
N ALA A 135 -2.82 -14.83 -6.47
CA ALA A 135 -1.46 -14.67 -6.99
C ALA A 135 -1.44 -14.29 -8.48
N LEU A 136 -2.38 -14.78 -9.28
CA LEU A 136 -2.41 -14.51 -10.71
C LEU A 136 -3.20 -13.26 -11.10
N ASN A 137 -3.70 -12.49 -10.10
CA ASN A 137 -4.42 -11.26 -10.40
C ASN A 137 -3.51 -10.22 -11.07
N PRO A 138 -3.85 -9.74 -12.30
CA PRO A 138 -2.98 -8.85 -13.07
C PRO A 138 -2.71 -7.51 -12.37
N ASN A 139 -3.72 -6.97 -11.69
CA ASN A 139 -3.61 -5.70 -10.98
C ASN A 139 -2.72 -5.83 -9.74
N LEU A 140 -2.82 -6.94 -9.01
CA LEU A 140 -1.92 -7.21 -7.89
C LEU A 140 -0.47 -7.43 -8.34
N LEU A 141 -0.25 -8.15 -9.46
CA LEU A 141 1.08 -8.36 -10.03
C LEU A 141 1.74 -7.04 -10.47
N TYR A 142 0.97 -6.08 -10.96
CA TYR A 142 1.49 -4.73 -11.22
C TYR A 142 1.76 -3.98 -9.91
N MET A 143 0.78 -3.92 -9.01
CA MET A 143 0.90 -3.14 -7.77
C MET A 143 2.07 -3.60 -6.89
N GLN A 144 2.32 -4.91 -6.77
CA GLN A 144 3.48 -5.43 -6.01
C GLN A 144 4.82 -5.08 -6.66
N SER A 145 4.82 -4.73 -7.95
CA SER A 145 6.01 -4.29 -8.68
C SER A 145 6.30 -2.80 -8.50
N THR A 146 5.46 -2.06 -7.82
CA THR A 146 5.58 -0.62 -7.58
C THR A 146 5.86 -0.31 -6.11
N ALA A 147 6.15 0.96 -5.80
CA ALA A 147 6.30 1.41 -4.42
C ALA A 147 4.94 1.75 -3.75
N MET A 148 3.87 1.07 -4.12
CA MET A 148 2.54 1.29 -3.55
C MET A 148 2.29 0.42 -2.31
N ASN A 149 1.44 0.88 -1.40
CA ASN A 149 1.26 0.28 -0.08
C ASN A 149 0.13 -0.78 -0.01
N GLU A 150 -0.71 -0.88 -1.04
CA GLU A 150 -1.82 -1.84 -1.09
C GLU A 150 -1.37 -3.29 -0.89
N PRO A 151 -0.31 -3.81 -1.54
CA PRO A 151 0.13 -5.19 -1.32
C PRO A 151 0.60 -5.46 0.11
N ILE A 152 1.24 -4.47 0.75
CA ILE A 152 1.74 -4.59 2.13
C ILE A 152 0.56 -4.65 3.11
N PHE A 153 -0.41 -3.77 2.95
CA PHE A 153 -1.62 -3.78 3.76
C PHE A 153 -2.39 -5.10 3.61
N LEU A 154 -2.65 -5.54 2.37
CA LEU A 154 -3.35 -6.80 2.09
C LEU A 154 -2.69 -7.99 2.79
N ALA A 155 -1.36 -8.07 2.74
CA ALA A 155 -0.63 -9.14 3.41
C ALA A 155 -0.88 -9.15 4.92
N PHE A 156 -0.73 -8.01 5.59
CA PHE A 156 -0.97 -7.91 7.03
C PHE A 156 -2.44 -8.10 7.41
N PHE A 157 -3.36 -7.60 6.62
CA PHE A 157 -4.80 -7.82 6.82
C PHE A 157 -5.15 -9.32 6.76
N ILE A 158 -4.66 -10.05 5.75
CA ILE A 158 -4.88 -11.49 5.61
C ILE A 158 -4.29 -12.24 6.81
N TRP A 159 -3.06 -11.93 7.22
CA TRP A 159 -2.43 -12.61 8.35
C TRP A 159 -3.07 -12.26 9.69
N THR A 160 -3.61 -11.06 9.84
CA THR A 160 -4.45 -10.71 11.00
C THR A 160 -5.62 -11.69 11.12
N LEU A 161 -6.31 -11.97 10.00
CA LEU A 161 -7.41 -12.94 10.00
C LEU A 161 -6.96 -14.38 10.22
N VAL A 162 -5.78 -14.77 9.73
CA VAL A 162 -5.19 -16.09 10.02
C VAL A 162 -4.99 -16.28 11.52
N TYR A 163 -4.37 -15.31 12.19
CA TYR A 163 -4.10 -15.42 13.62
C TYR A 163 -5.34 -15.22 14.48
N LEU A 164 -6.27 -14.38 14.05
CA LEU A 164 -7.59 -14.25 14.67
C LEU A 164 -8.36 -15.57 14.58
N ASP A 165 -8.29 -16.26 13.45
CA ASP A 165 -8.89 -17.57 13.25
C ASP A 165 -8.28 -18.63 14.19
N ASP A 166 -6.96 -18.68 14.28
CA ASP A 166 -6.27 -19.57 15.20
C ASP A 166 -6.67 -19.29 16.67
N PHE A 167 -6.78 -18.01 17.05
CA PHE A 167 -7.24 -17.60 18.38
C PHE A 167 -8.67 -18.06 18.66
N LEU A 168 -9.62 -17.72 17.77
CA LEU A 168 -11.03 -18.06 17.96
C LEU A 168 -11.28 -19.57 18.03
N CYS A 169 -10.60 -20.34 17.20
CA CYS A 169 -10.76 -21.79 17.17
C CYS A 169 -10.22 -22.48 18.43
N ASN A 170 -9.18 -21.93 19.04
CA ASN A 170 -8.68 -22.43 20.32
C ASN A 170 -9.62 -22.05 21.50
N CYS A 171 -10.26 -20.89 21.45
CA CYS A 171 -11.16 -20.42 22.48
C CYS A 171 -12.56 -21.04 22.38
N PHE A 172 -12.99 -21.45 21.19
CA PHE A 172 -14.34 -21.96 20.91
C PHE A 172 -14.31 -23.27 20.13
N PRO A 173 -14.18 -24.43 20.85
CA PRO A 173 -14.09 -25.76 20.22
C PRO A 173 -15.33 -26.15 19.38
N ASN A 174 -16.46 -25.48 19.62
CA ASN A 174 -17.72 -25.71 18.89
C ASN A 174 -17.75 -25.08 17.47
N LEU A 175 -16.69 -24.39 17.07
CA LEU A 175 -16.54 -23.99 15.69
C LEU A 175 -16.29 -25.25 14.85
N ASP A 176 -17.06 -25.43 13.78
CA ASP A 176 -16.95 -26.58 12.88
C ASP A 176 -15.69 -26.46 12.00
N VAL A 177 -14.59 -26.99 12.53
CA VAL A 177 -13.25 -26.85 11.94
C VAL A 177 -12.66 -28.24 11.70
N PRO A 178 -11.98 -28.47 10.56
CA PRO A 178 -11.33 -29.75 10.27
C PRO A 178 -10.34 -30.16 11.38
N ILE A 179 -10.43 -31.42 11.80
CA ILE A 179 -9.52 -32.01 12.78
C ILE A 179 -8.12 -32.12 12.14
N GLY A 180 -7.08 -31.78 12.92
CA GLY A 180 -5.68 -31.95 12.47
C GLY A 180 -5.02 -30.71 11.85
N THR A 181 -5.71 -29.57 11.76
CA THR A 181 -5.05 -28.30 11.37
C THR A 181 -4.14 -27.84 12.51
N ALA A 182 -2.82 -27.78 12.25
CA ALA A 182 -1.86 -27.26 13.22
C ALA A 182 -2.17 -25.79 13.54
N ARG A 183 -2.47 -25.50 14.80
CA ARG A 183 -2.80 -24.16 15.30
C ARG A 183 -1.81 -23.76 16.38
N ILE A 184 -1.45 -22.49 16.39
CA ILE A 184 -0.60 -21.95 17.46
C ILE A 184 -1.44 -21.72 18.73
N LYS A 185 -0.78 -21.73 19.88
CA LYS A 185 -1.45 -21.52 21.18
C LYS A 185 -2.26 -20.21 21.20
N PRO A 186 -3.43 -20.16 21.91
CA PRO A 186 -4.35 -19.02 21.81
C PRO A 186 -3.74 -17.69 22.21
N ASN A 187 -2.92 -17.65 23.25
CA ASN A 187 -2.21 -16.44 23.67
C ASN A 187 -1.19 -15.96 22.61
N ILE A 188 -0.43 -16.86 22.00
CA ILE A 188 0.51 -16.53 20.92
C ILE A 188 -0.26 -16.08 19.67
N ALA A 189 -1.39 -16.73 19.35
CA ALA A 189 -2.24 -16.34 18.24
C ALA A 189 -2.80 -14.91 18.40
N LEU A 190 -3.23 -14.58 19.62
CA LEU A 190 -3.72 -13.23 19.92
C LEU A 190 -2.60 -12.18 19.83
N GLU A 191 -1.41 -12.47 20.33
CA GLU A 191 -0.26 -11.56 20.22
C GLU A 191 0.17 -11.37 18.76
N ALA A 192 0.24 -12.45 17.97
CA ALA A 192 0.56 -12.39 16.55
C ALA A 192 -0.52 -11.63 15.74
N CYS A 193 -1.81 -11.82 16.07
CA CYS A 193 -2.91 -11.04 15.52
C CYS A 193 -2.73 -9.54 15.80
N GLY A 194 -2.36 -9.18 17.03
CA GLY A 194 -2.09 -7.79 17.42
C GLY A 194 -0.93 -7.18 16.64
N ILE A 195 0.16 -7.91 16.46
CA ILE A 195 1.35 -7.44 15.72
C ILE A 195 1.02 -7.23 14.23
N THR A 196 0.35 -8.19 13.59
CA THR A 196 0.00 -8.05 12.16
C THR A 196 -1.03 -6.96 11.93
N LEU A 197 -1.99 -6.80 12.84
CA LEU A 197 -2.97 -5.73 12.80
C LEU A 197 -2.30 -4.35 12.94
N ALA A 198 -1.39 -4.20 13.90
CA ALA A 198 -0.62 -2.98 14.11
C ALA A 198 0.25 -2.64 12.88
N ALA A 199 0.88 -3.64 12.26
CA ALA A 199 1.66 -3.44 11.03
C ALA A 199 0.76 -2.98 9.87
N GLY A 200 -0.42 -3.57 9.69
CA GLY A 200 -1.42 -3.09 8.73
C GLY A 200 -1.87 -1.65 9.02
N ALA A 201 -2.11 -1.34 10.30
CA ALA A 201 -2.50 0.00 10.74
C ALA A 201 -1.37 1.04 10.60
N PHE A 202 -0.09 0.66 10.64
CA PHE A 202 1.04 1.52 10.30
C PHE A 202 1.29 1.64 8.78
N THR A 203 0.54 0.88 7.97
CA THR A 203 0.65 0.95 6.51
C THR A 203 -0.43 1.84 5.92
N ARG A 204 -1.69 1.71 6.38
CA ARG A 204 -2.86 2.41 5.82
C ARG A 204 -3.91 2.71 6.89
N TYR A 205 -4.67 3.78 6.70
CA TYR A 205 -5.74 4.19 7.62
C TYR A 205 -6.95 3.24 7.66
N ASP A 206 -7.20 2.47 6.59
CA ASP A 206 -8.16 1.36 6.59
C ASP A 206 -7.80 0.29 7.63
N GLY A 207 -6.50 0.12 7.93
CA GLY A 207 -6.03 -0.70 9.05
C GLY A 207 -6.55 -0.23 10.42
N TRP A 208 -6.78 1.07 10.62
CA TRP A 208 -7.36 1.59 11.88
C TRP A 208 -8.83 1.18 12.03
N PHE A 209 -9.58 1.22 10.90
CA PHE A 209 -10.97 0.77 10.88
C PHE A 209 -11.08 -0.73 11.13
N VAL A 210 -10.29 -1.54 10.41
CA VAL A 210 -10.20 -2.99 10.62
C VAL A 210 -9.76 -3.30 12.05
N GLY A 211 -8.81 -2.54 12.59
CA GLY A 211 -8.30 -2.63 13.96
C GLY A 211 -9.38 -2.46 15.00
N THR A 212 -10.26 -1.48 14.79
CA THR A 212 -11.42 -1.27 15.69
C THR A 212 -12.37 -2.46 15.63
N ALA A 213 -12.73 -2.94 14.44
CA ALA A 213 -13.65 -4.06 14.28
C ALA A 213 -13.08 -5.37 14.88
N VAL A 214 -11.81 -5.68 14.60
CA VAL A 214 -11.11 -6.85 15.16
C VAL A 214 -10.95 -6.69 16.68
N GLY A 215 -10.60 -5.50 17.17
CA GLY A 215 -10.46 -5.21 18.60
C GLY A 215 -11.74 -5.47 19.39
N VAL A 216 -12.87 -4.97 18.88
CA VAL A 216 -14.18 -5.23 19.49
C VAL A 216 -14.50 -6.73 19.52
N LEU A 217 -14.26 -7.43 18.42
CA LEU A 217 -14.48 -8.88 18.35
C LEU A 217 -13.58 -9.65 19.33
N VAL A 218 -12.31 -9.29 19.43
CA VAL A 218 -11.35 -9.92 20.36
C VAL A 218 -11.78 -9.69 21.82
N VAL A 219 -12.12 -8.46 22.21
CA VAL A 219 -12.58 -8.16 23.57
C VAL A 219 -13.83 -8.96 23.89
N PHE A 220 -14.80 -9.00 22.99
CA PHE A 220 -16.02 -9.80 23.15
C PHE A 220 -15.70 -11.31 23.27
N ALA A 221 -14.85 -11.83 22.40
CA ALA A 221 -14.46 -13.25 22.41
C ALA A 221 -13.74 -13.62 23.73
N VAL A 222 -12.81 -12.79 24.20
CA VAL A 222 -12.13 -13.00 25.49
C VAL A 222 -13.12 -12.94 26.64
N ALA A 223 -14.07 -12.01 26.65
CA ALA A 223 -15.09 -11.90 27.72
C ALA A 223 -15.99 -13.15 27.78
N VAL A 224 -16.39 -13.70 26.61
CA VAL A 224 -17.17 -14.95 26.54
C VAL A 224 -16.32 -16.14 26.99
N TRP A 225 -15.08 -16.23 26.55
CA TRP A 225 -14.14 -17.30 26.94
C TRP A 225 -13.86 -17.27 28.45
N TRP A 226 -13.66 -16.07 29.04
CA TRP A 226 -13.40 -15.86 30.46
C TRP A 226 -14.51 -16.43 31.36
N ARG A 227 -15.76 -16.25 30.95
CA ARG A 227 -16.92 -16.79 31.68
C ARG A 227 -17.00 -18.32 31.68
N ARG A 228 -16.32 -18.97 30.73
CA ARG A 228 -16.34 -20.44 30.54
C ARG A 228 -15.12 -21.12 31.15
N THR A 229 -14.06 -20.39 31.42
CA THR A 229 -12.77 -20.92 31.90
C THR A 229 -12.67 -20.67 33.39
N THR A 230 -12.46 -21.74 34.19
CA THR A 230 -12.31 -21.67 35.65
C THR A 230 -10.83 -21.66 36.09
N ASP A 231 -9.90 -21.98 35.19
CA ASP A 231 -8.46 -21.98 35.47
C ASP A 231 -7.90 -20.55 35.53
N ILE A 232 -7.55 -20.14 36.76
CA ILE A 232 -7.01 -18.81 37.05
C ILE A 232 -5.65 -18.57 36.31
N GLY A 233 -4.84 -19.63 36.11
CA GLY A 233 -3.58 -19.52 35.41
C GLY A 233 -3.79 -19.16 33.92
N GLN A 234 -4.72 -19.83 33.27
CA GLN A 234 -5.10 -19.54 31.88
C GLN A 234 -5.75 -18.15 31.75
N GLN A 235 -6.62 -17.78 32.69
CA GLN A 235 -7.23 -16.44 32.69
C GLN A 235 -6.17 -15.33 32.81
N ARG A 236 -5.18 -15.48 33.69
CA ARG A 236 -4.08 -14.52 33.83
C ARG A 236 -3.21 -14.44 32.56
N ALA A 237 -2.91 -15.58 31.94
CA ALA A 237 -2.16 -15.60 30.69
C ALA A 237 -2.91 -14.89 29.56
N MET A 238 -4.21 -15.16 29.43
CA MET A 238 -5.07 -14.52 28.43
C MET A 238 -5.19 -13.02 28.66
N ALA A 239 -5.35 -12.58 29.91
CA ALA A 239 -5.39 -11.15 30.27
C ALA A 239 -4.10 -10.43 29.84
N LYS A 240 -2.93 -11.04 30.11
CA LYS A 240 -1.65 -10.46 29.67
C LYS A 240 -1.58 -10.31 28.15
N SER A 241 -2.00 -11.33 27.39
CA SER A 241 -1.99 -11.27 25.92
C SER A 241 -3.04 -10.26 25.40
N LEU A 242 -4.21 -10.15 26.02
CA LEU A 242 -5.19 -9.13 25.66
C LEU A 242 -4.64 -7.71 25.91
N ILE A 243 -4.00 -7.48 27.06
CA ILE A 243 -3.38 -6.17 27.36
C ILE A 243 -2.30 -5.85 26.31
N LYS A 244 -1.43 -6.79 25.98
CA LYS A 244 -0.41 -6.59 24.92
C LYS A 244 -1.08 -6.27 23.58
N PHE A 245 -2.11 -7.04 23.18
CA PHE A 245 -2.87 -6.79 21.96
C PHE A 245 -3.43 -5.36 21.93
N LEU A 246 -4.08 -4.93 23.01
CA LEU A 246 -4.67 -3.58 23.09
C LEU A 246 -3.60 -2.49 23.07
N LEU A 247 -2.51 -2.66 23.84
CA LEU A 247 -1.42 -1.67 23.91
C LEU A 247 -0.71 -1.51 22.55
N VAL A 248 -0.40 -2.62 21.88
CA VAL A 248 0.28 -2.59 20.57
C VAL A 248 -0.61 -1.89 19.52
N ASN A 249 -1.91 -2.16 19.53
CA ASN A 249 -2.82 -1.53 18.57
C ASN A 249 -3.18 -0.08 18.91
N ALA A 250 -3.26 0.29 20.20
CA ALA A 250 -3.43 1.68 20.61
C ALA A 250 -2.16 2.52 20.34
N PHE A 251 -0.98 1.91 20.42
CA PHE A 251 0.29 2.59 20.17
C PHE A 251 0.35 3.18 18.75
N VAL A 252 -0.23 2.51 17.74
CA VAL A 252 -0.19 2.96 16.34
C VAL A 252 -0.81 4.35 16.15
N PRO A 253 -2.11 4.56 16.40
CA PRO A 253 -2.71 5.89 16.22
C PRO A 253 -2.12 6.93 17.17
N VAL A 254 -1.82 6.56 18.43
CA VAL A 254 -1.26 7.50 19.41
C VAL A 254 0.12 7.98 18.98
N SER A 255 1.02 7.08 18.58
CA SER A 255 2.36 7.47 18.12
C SER A 255 2.30 8.32 16.85
N TRP A 256 1.35 8.05 15.95
CA TRP A 256 1.19 8.83 14.73
C TRP A 256 0.66 10.24 14.99
N LEU A 257 -0.28 10.40 15.91
CA LEU A 257 -0.76 11.72 16.36
C LEU A 257 0.36 12.53 17.03
N ILE A 258 1.15 11.89 17.90
CA ILE A 258 2.31 12.54 18.55
C ILE A 258 3.35 12.94 17.51
N TYR A 259 3.64 12.06 16.56
CA TYR A 259 4.59 12.33 15.46
C TYR A 259 4.14 13.54 14.63
N ASN A 260 2.88 13.57 14.16
CA ASN A 260 2.37 14.69 13.39
C ASN A 260 2.43 16.00 14.19
N TYR A 261 2.04 15.98 15.47
CA TYR A 261 2.15 17.15 16.32
C TYR A 261 3.59 17.64 16.46
N HIS A 262 4.56 16.73 16.57
CA HIS A 262 5.97 17.09 16.67
C HIS A 262 6.52 17.72 15.38
N VAL A 263 6.13 17.20 14.22
CA VAL A 263 6.68 17.63 12.91
C VAL A 263 5.99 18.88 12.38
N SER A 264 4.65 18.96 12.45
CA SER A 264 3.85 20.04 11.85
C SER A 264 3.20 20.99 12.87
N GLY A 265 3.30 20.69 14.16
CA GLY A 265 2.56 21.41 15.21
C GLY A 265 1.07 21.04 15.28
N HIS A 266 0.57 20.14 14.39
CA HIS A 266 -0.82 19.76 14.29
C HIS A 266 -1.02 18.24 14.25
N ALA A 267 -1.64 17.67 15.29
CA ALA A 267 -1.75 16.21 15.42
C ALA A 267 -2.56 15.52 14.31
N LEU A 268 -3.46 16.27 13.64
CA LEU A 268 -4.33 15.79 12.57
C LEU A 268 -3.89 16.29 11.17
N ASP A 269 -2.62 16.65 11.00
CA ASP A 269 -2.08 17.16 9.74
C ASP A 269 -2.37 16.26 8.54
N PHE A 270 -2.40 14.94 8.75
CA PHE A 270 -2.78 13.97 7.72
C PHE A 270 -4.23 14.09 7.23
N LEU A 271 -5.14 14.70 8.01
CA LEU A 271 -6.57 14.87 7.65
C LEU A 271 -6.86 16.20 6.97
N ASP A 272 -6.24 17.28 7.44
CA ASP A 272 -6.57 18.66 7.01
C ASP A 272 -5.35 19.54 6.73
N GLY A 273 -4.14 19.01 6.86
CA GLY A 273 -2.90 19.67 6.46
C GLY A 273 -2.79 19.87 4.93
N PRO A 274 -1.78 20.61 4.48
CA PRO A 274 -1.64 21.07 3.08
C PRO A 274 -1.53 19.93 2.05
N TYR A 275 -1.06 18.76 2.47
CA TYR A 275 -0.92 17.58 1.62
C TYR A 275 -2.02 16.52 1.83
N SER A 276 -3.02 16.81 2.66
CA SER A 276 -4.15 15.93 2.91
C SER A 276 -5.04 15.75 1.69
N ALA A 277 -5.77 14.63 1.62
CA ALA A 277 -6.74 14.38 0.55
C ALA A 277 -7.80 15.49 0.45
N LYS A 278 -8.22 16.06 1.58
CA LYS A 278 -9.16 17.18 1.66
C LYS A 278 -8.58 18.46 1.03
N ALA A 279 -7.33 18.81 1.37
CA ALA A 279 -6.67 20.00 0.79
C ALA A 279 -6.42 19.82 -0.71
N ILE A 280 -6.04 18.63 -1.16
CA ILE A 280 -5.89 18.30 -2.58
C ILE A 280 -7.23 18.44 -3.30
N ALA A 281 -8.32 17.88 -2.75
CA ALA A 281 -9.65 17.98 -3.35
C ALA A 281 -10.10 19.44 -3.50
N ILE A 282 -9.89 20.29 -2.50
CA ILE A 282 -10.22 21.72 -2.55
C ILE A 282 -9.42 22.43 -3.65
N ARG A 283 -8.12 22.17 -3.76
CA ARG A 283 -7.25 22.83 -4.76
C ARG A 283 -7.51 22.37 -6.20
N THR A 284 -7.92 21.11 -6.38
CA THR A 284 -8.10 20.52 -7.71
C THR A 284 -9.53 20.59 -8.23
N THR A 285 -10.51 20.93 -7.38
CA THR A 285 -11.90 21.06 -7.81
C THR A 285 -12.15 22.49 -8.31
N PRO A 286 -12.48 22.71 -9.59
CA PRO A 286 -12.80 24.03 -10.11
C PRO A 286 -14.02 24.63 -9.41
N HIS A 287 -14.02 25.96 -9.22
CA HIS A 287 -15.15 26.68 -8.63
C HIS A 287 -16.43 26.47 -9.45
N GLY A 288 -17.53 26.11 -8.79
CA GLY A 288 -18.83 25.90 -9.44
C GLY A 288 -19.04 24.54 -10.09
N VAL A 289 -18.05 23.64 -10.04
CA VAL A 289 -18.20 22.25 -10.51
C VAL A 289 -18.80 21.40 -9.40
N PRO A 290 -19.75 20.48 -9.72
CA PRO A 290 -20.25 19.53 -8.75
C PRO A 290 -19.09 18.73 -8.14
N THR A 291 -19.19 18.46 -6.86
CA THR A 291 -18.27 17.59 -6.14
C THR A 291 -18.31 16.17 -6.72
N TYR A 292 -17.34 15.33 -6.37
CA TYR A 292 -17.21 13.99 -6.93
C TYR A 292 -18.40 13.06 -6.57
N PRO A 293 -18.68 12.04 -7.38
CA PRO A 293 -19.74 11.08 -7.11
C PRO A 293 -19.52 10.36 -5.76
N GLY A 294 -20.57 10.28 -4.97
CA GLY A 294 -20.54 9.62 -3.66
C GLY A 294 -20.29 10.58 -2.50
N GLN A 295 -19.85 11.82 -2.71
CA GLN A 295 -19.72 12.79 -1.62
C GLN A 295 -21.05 13.00 -0.92
N ASN A 296 -21.06 12.86 0.42
CA ASN A 296 -22.25 12.89 1.29
C ASN A 296 -23.31 11.82 0.96
N HIS A 297 -22.99 10.82 0.10
CA HIS A 297 -23.92 9.77 -0.32
C HIS A 297 -23.29 8.38 -0.18
N ILE A 298 -23.41 7.78 1.02
CA ILE A 298 -22.74 6.52 1.37
C ILE A 298 -23.08 5.34 0.44
N PHE A 299 -24.31 5.24 -0.05
CA PHE A 299 -24.69 4.17 -0.98
C PHE A 299 -24.03 4.34 -2.36
N THR A 300 -23.99 5.56 -2.87
CA THR A 300 -23.27 5.87 -4.12
C THR A 300 -21.77 5.63 -3.94
N ALA A 301 -21.19 6.03 -2.82
CA ALA A 301 -19.80 5.77 -2.46
C ALA A 301 -19.48 4.26 -2.45
N ALA A 302 -20.32 3.45 -1.79
CA ALA A 302 -20.19 2.00 -1.76
C ALA A 302 -20.28 1.38 -3.17
N LEU A 303 -21.19 1.88 -4.02
CA LEU A 303 -21.32 1.41 -5.40
C LEU A 303 -20.07 1.73 -6.24
N TYR A 304 -19.47 2.92 -6.09
CA TYR A 304 -18.23 3.28 -6.78
C TYR A 304 -17.07 2.39 -6.33
N PHE A 305 -16.93 2.14 -5.04
CA PHE A 305 -15.91 1.23 -4.53
C PHE A 305 -16.12 -0.21 -5.03
N LEU A 306 -17.34 -0.75 -4.96
CA LEU A 306 -17.65 -2.08 -5.50
C LEU A 306 -17.42 -2.18 -7.00
N LYS A 307 -17.68 -1.10 -7.76
CA LYS A 307 -17.40 -1.08 -9.20
C LYS A 307 -15.89 -1.09 -9.46
N SER A 308 -15.09 -0.33 -8.69
CA SER A 308 -13.63 -0.39 -8.81
C SER A 308 -13.09 -1.79 -8.47
N ALA A 309 -13.62 -2.43 -7.42
CA ALA A 309 -13.25 -3.80 -7.06
C ALA A 309 -13.53 -4.80 -8.20
N LYS A 310 -14.69 -4.68 -8.86
CA LYS A 310 -15.03 -5.52 -10.03
C LYS A 310 -14.06 -5.31 -11.19
N LEU A 311 -13.66 -4.07 -11.48
CA LEU A 311 -12.69 -3.76 -12.54
C LEU A 311 -11.28 -4.30 -12.21
N ASN A 312 -10.94 -4.42 -10.95
CA ASN A 312 -9.69 -5.04 -10.51
C ASN A 312 -9.69 -6.59 -10.66
N MET A 313 -10.86 -7.20 -10.89
CA MET A 313 -10.97 -8.65 -11.13
C MET A 313 -11.00 -9.02 -12.61
N GLY A 314 -11.30 -8.10 -13.51
CA GLY A 314 -11.36 -8.36 -14.93
C GLY A 314 -12.11 -7.26 -15.69
N ALA A 315 -12.15 -7.36 -17.01
CA ALA A 315 -12.96 -6.48 -17.85
C ALA A 315 -14.42 -6.45 -17.37
N VAL A 316 -15.16 -5.41 -17.73
CA VAL A 316 -16.47 -5.06 -17.16
C VAL A 316 -17.43 -6.26 -16.99
N PHE A 317 -17.56 -7.11 -18.03
CA PHE A 317 -18.41 -8.29 -17.99
C PHE A 317 -17.86 -9.36 -17.01
N TRP A 318 -16.58 -9.69 -17.11
CA TRP A 318 -15.96 -10.73 -16.29
C TRP A 318 -15.89 -10.32 -14.83
N GLY A 319 -15.56 -9.06 -14.54
CA GLY A 319 -15.58 -8.53 -13.17
C GLY A 319 -16.96 -8.62 -12.53
N GLN A 320 -18.03 -8.40 -13.30
CA GLN A 320 -19.41 -8.56 -12.81
C GLN A 320 -19.76 -10.03 -12.54
N LEU A 321 -19.39 -10.95 -13.44
CA LEU A 321 -19.61 -12.39 -13.26
C LEU A 321 -18.89 -12.92 -12.02
N LEU A 322 -17.61 -12.56 -11.85
CA LEU A 322 -16.81 -12.97 -10.70
C LEU A 322 -17.35 -12.37 -9.39
N PHE A 323 -17.90 -11.17 -9.44
CA PHE A 323 -18.58 -10.57 -8.28
C PHE A 323 -19.83 -11.34 -7.87
N ILE A 324 -20.66 -11.78 -8.82
CA ILE A 324 -21.83 -12.63 -8.55
C ILE A 324 -21.37 -13.95 -7.93
N ALA A 325 -20.31 -14.57 -8.44
CA ALA A 325 -19.74 -15.78 -7.86
C ALA A 325 -19.23 -15.56 -6.43
N ALA A 326 -18.57 -14.43 -6.15
CA ALA A 326 -18.12 -14.07 -4.79
C ALA A 326 -19.30 -13.85 -3.84
N LEU A 327 -20.39 -13.19 -4.30
CA LEU A 327 -21.62 -13.04 -3.52
C LEU A 327 -22.26 -14.39 -3.20
N ALA A 328 -22.34 -15.30 -4.17
CA ALA A 328 -22.84 -16.65 -3.94
C ALA A 328 -21.97 -17.42 -2.92
N GLY A 329 -20.64 -17.29 -3.00
CA GLY A 329 -19.71 -17.83 -1.99
C GLY A 329 -19.89 -17.20 -0.62
N THR A 330 -20.20 -15.91 -0.55
CA THR A 330 -20.54 -15.21 0.71
C THR A 330 -21.81 -15.79 1.33
N VAL A 331 -22.85 -16.08 0.52
CA VAL A 331 -24.07 -16.75 1.00
C VAL A 331 -23.73 -18.14 1.57
N VAL A 332 -22.83 -18.89 0.92
CA VAL A 332 -22.32 -20.17 1.47
C VAL A 332 -21.65 -19.96 2.82
N ALA A 333 -20.83 -18.93 2.98
CA ALA A 333 -20.16 -18.64 4.26
C ALA A 333 -21.17 -18.27 5.36
N VAL A 334 -22.19 -17.49 5.04
CA VAL A 334 -23.28 -17.15 5.98
C VAL A 334 -24.08 -18.38 6.35
N SER A 335 -24.45 -19.25 5.39
CA SER A 335 -25.21 -20.48 5.66
C SER A 335 -24.44 -21.48 6.52
N ARG A 336 -23.10 -21.44 6.48
CA ARG A 336 -22.20 -22.27 7.29
C ARG A 336 -21.36 -21.40 8.24
N PHE A 337 -22.02 -20.46 8.93
CA PHE A 337 -21.38 -19.42 9.76
C PHE A 337 -20.37 -19.97 10.78
N ARG A 338 -20.69 -21.08 11.45
CA ARG A 338 -19.78 -21.72 12.41
C ARG A 338 -18.46 -22.15 11.81
N ARG A 339 -18.44 -22.45 10.49
CA ARG A 339 -17.25 -22.88 9.77
C ARG A 339 -16.55 -21.71 9.06
N TYR A 340 -17.29 -20.83 8.43
CA TYR A 340 -16.73 -19.82 7.52
C TYR A 340 -16.98 -18.37 7.94
N GLY A 341 -17.63 -18.14 9.08
CA GLY A 341 -18.03 -16.80 9.52
C GLY A 341 -16.87 -15.81 9.65
N ILE A 342 -15.67 -16.29 9.98
CA ILE A 342 -14.46 -15.45 10.06
C ILE A 342 -14.14 -14.76 8.72
N PHE A 343 -14.43 -15.40 7.60
CA PHE A 343 -14.17 -14.84 6.27
C PHE A 343 -15.03 -13.63 5.93
N LEU A 344 -16.16 -13.45 6.62
CA LEU A 344 -17.01 -12.26 6.43
C LEU A 344 -16.29 -10.95 6.80
N LEU A 345 -15.27 -11.01 7.64
CA LEU A 345 -14.42 -9.85 7.95
C LEU A 345 -13.64 -9.35 6.74
N LEU A 346 -13.45 -10.17 5.70
CA LEU A 346 -12.84 -9.74 4.43
C LEU A 346 -13.64 -8.63 3.74
N TRP A 347 -14.94 -8.46 4.07
CA TRP A 347 -15.78 -7.38 3.56
C TRP A 347 -15.56 -6.03 4.28
N SER A 348 -14.80 -6.00 5.38
CA SER A 348 -14.61 -4.76 6.17
C SER A 348 -14.07 -3.56 5.38
N PRO A 349 -13.21 -3.70 4.34
CA PRO A 349 -12.81 -2.57 3.52
C PRO A 349 -13.97 -1.86 2.82
N LEU A 350 -15.07 -2.57 2.49
CA LEU A 350 -16.26 -1.94 1.90
C LEU A 350 -16.82 -0.82 2.79
N SER A 351 -16.94 -1.08 4.09
CA SER A 351 -17.46 -0.08 5.03
C SER A 351 -16.51 1.12 5.17
N PHE A 352 -15.22 0.86 5.26
CA PHE A 352 -14.22 1.92 5.34
C PHE A 352 -14.25 2.82 4.10
N TYR A 353 -14.20 2.23 2.89
CA TYR A 353 -14.17 3.04 1.67
C TYR A 353 -15.49 3.74 1.37
N ALA A 354 -16.63 3.13 1.73
CA ALA A 354 -17.91 3.82 1.65
C ALA A 354 -17.93 5.11 2.50
N LEU A 355 -17.38 5.05 3.72
CA LEU A 355 -17.25 6.21 4.60
C LEU A 355 -16.19 7.21 4.09
N SER A 356 -15.02 6.75 3.66
CA SER A 356 -13.93 7.58 3.18
C SER A 356 -14.29 8.34 1.91
N ILE A 357 -14.99 7.70 0.97
CA ILE A 357 -15.50 8.37 -0.24
C ILE A 357 -16.61 9.35 0.15
N ALA A 358 -17.55 8.95 1.01
CA ALA A 358 -18.68 9.81 1.34
C ALA A 358 -18.25 11.05 2.15
N TYR A 359 -17.33 10.91 3.10
CA TYR A 359 -17.03 11.94 4.10
C TYR A 359 -15.55 12.30 4.24
N GLY A 360 -14.64 11.50 3.70
CA GLY A 360 -13.19 11.66 3.86
C GLY A 360 -12.47 12.35 2.69
N SER A 361 -13.20 12.87 1.69
CA SER A 361 -12.62 13.50 0.49
C SER A 361 -11.66 12.58 -0.29
N VAL A 362 -11.97 11.29 -0.35
CA VAL A 362 -11.18 10.28 -1.06
C VAL A 362 -11.97 9.72 -2.26
N PRO A 363 -12.10 10.47 -3.37
CA PRO A 363 -12.89 10.03 -4.52
C PRO A 363 -12.27 8.84 -5.22
N ILE A 364 -13.12 8.04 -5.89
CA ILE A 364 -12.71 7.04 -6.88
C ILE A 364 -13.32 7.42 -8.22
N PHE A 365 -12.46 7.60 -9.24
CA PHE A 365 -12.88 7.83 -10.62
C PHE A 365 -12.46 6.65 -11.49
N MET A 366 -13.35 6.25 -12.40
CA MET A 366 -13.11 5.14 -13.30
C MET A 366 -13.62 5.44 -14.71
N PRO A 367 -13.02 4.85 -15.77
CA PRO A 367 -13.35 5.22 -17.15
C PRO A 367 -14.77 4.86 -17.59
N VAL A 368 -15.43 3.95 -16.86
CA VAL A 368 -16.78 3.43 -17.23
C VAL A 368 -17.93 4.16 -16.56
N TRP A 369 -17.66 5.03 -15.58
CA TRP A 369 -18.65 5.85 -14.87
C TRP A 369 -18.16 7.29 -14.76
N TYR A 370 -19.11 8.25 -14.66
CA TYR A 370 -18.80 9.65 -14.44
C TYR A 370 -17.79 9.82 -13.25
N PRO A 371 -16.73 10.59 -13.39
CA PRO A 371 -16.40 11.55 -14.46
C PRO A 371 -15.57 10.96 -15.63
N TYR A 372 -15.59 9.64 -15.87
CA TYR A 372 -14.92 8.94 -16.98
C TYR A 372 -13.40 9.17 -17.03
N SER A 373 -12.79 9.21 -15.85
CA SER A 373 -11.36 9.43 -15.67
C SER A 373 -10.75 8.37 -14.73
N TYR A 374 -9.49 8.50 -14.34
CA TYR A 374 -8.80 7.53 -13.49
C TYR A 374 -8.30 8.23 -12.23
N TYR A 375 -8.78 7.79 -11.06
CA TYR A 375 -8.26 8.20 -9.77
C TYR A 375 -8.62 7.17 -8.68
N ASN A 376 -7.63 6.65 -7.96
CA ASN A 376 -7.82 5.69 -6.87
C ASN A 376 -8.56 4.39 -7.24
N VAL A 377 -8.62 4.01 -8.53
CA VAL A 377 -9.26 2.74 -8.95
C VAL A 377 -8.55 1.55 -8.33
N ARG A 378 -7.27 1.67 -8.03
CA ARG A 378 -6.45 0.67 -7.32
C ARG A 378 -7.00 0.27 -5.96
N TYR A 379 -7.74 1.15 -5.26
CA TYR A 379 -8.34 0.81 -3.96
C TYR A 379 -9.33 -0.35 -4.02
N GLY A 380 -9.88 -0.64 -5.19
CA GLY A 380 -10.70 -1.84 -5.40
C GLY A 380 -9.97 -3.16 -5.14
N LEU A 381 -8.62 -3.18 -5.16
CA LEU A 381 -7.81 -4.34 -4.78
C LEU A 381 -7.99 -4.77 -3.33
N GLU A 382 -8.42 -3.87 -2.45
CA GLU A 382 -8.67 -4.20 -1.04
C GLU A 382 -9.78 -5.28 -0.87
N LEU A 383 -10.65 -5.46 -1.87
CA LEU A 383 -11.60 -6.57 -1.91
C LEU A 383 -11.09 -7.80 -2.67
N LEU A 384 -9.85 -7.84 -3.15
CA LEU A 384 -9.31 -9.03 -3.80
C LEU A 384 -9.43 -10.30 -2.91
N PRO A 385 -9.14 -10.25 -1.58
CA PRO A 385 -9.36 -11.41 -0.71
C PRO A 385 -10.81 -11.90 -0.66
N VAL A 386 -11.79 -11.01 -0.82
CA VAL A 386 -13.22 -11.38 -0.92
C VAL A 386 -13.45 -12.25 -2.15
N PHE A 387 -13.01 -11.81 -3.32
CA PHE A 387 -13.16 -12.59 -4.54
C PHE A 387 -12.45 -13.93 -4.43
N THR A 388 -11.18 -13.93 -3.98
CA THR A 388 -10.37 -15.15 -3.89
C THR A 388 -10.99 -16.20 -2.98
N VAL A 389 -11.36 -15.83 -1.77
CA VAL A 389 -11.86 -16.76 -0.75
C VAL A 389 -13.27 -17.23 -1.09
N PHE A 390 -14.17 -16.31 -1.44
CA PHE A 390 -15.58 -16.70 -1.63
C PHE A 390 -15.83 -17.41 -2.95
N ILE A 391 -15.10 -17.11 -4.04
CA ILE A 391 -15.17 -17.90 -5.29
C ILE A 391 -14.65 -19.32 -5.03
N ALA A 392 -13.53 -19.46 -4.29
CA ALA A 392 -13.01 -20.78 -3.96
C ALA A 392 -13.95 -21.57 -3.03
N LEU A 393 -14.58 -20.91 -2.05
CA LEU A 393 -15.59 -21.56 -1.20
C LEU A 393 -16.83 -22.01 -2.02
N LEU A 394 -17.28 -21.21 -2.97
CA LEU A 394 -18.36 -21.60 -3.87
C LEU A 394 -17.97 -22.85 -4.68
N ALA A 395 -16.75 -22.88 -5.23
CA ALA A 395 -16.24 -24.04 -5.96
C ALA A 395 -16.24 -25.29 -5.08
N GLY A 396 -15.71 -25.20 -3.85
CA GLY A 396 -15.69 -26.29 -2.87
C GLY A 396 -17.09 -26.77 -2.48
N PHE A 397 -18.02 -25.84 -2.24
CA PHE A 397 -19.40 -26.14 -1.91
C PHE A 397 -20.13 -26.88 -3.06
N LEU A 398 -19.96 -26.39 -4.27
CA LEU A 398 -20.56 -27.03 -5.45
C LEU A 398 -19.95 -28.42 -5.70
N PHE A 399 -18.64 -28.57 -5.50
CA PHE A 399 -17.98 -29.87 -5.55
C PHE A 399 -18.56 -30.87 -4.51
N GLU A 400 -18.80 -30.44 -3.27
CA GLU A 400 -19.41 -31.28 -2.23
C GLU A 400 -20.85 -31.69 -2.56
N LYS A 401 -21.65 -30.82 -3.14
CA LYS A 401 -23.08 -31.02 -3.40
C LYS A 401 -23.38 -31.77 -4.69
N THR A 402 -22.45 -31.81 -5.62
CA THR A 402 -22.64 -32.44 -6.91
C THR A 402 -22.42 -33.96 -6.85
N ASN A 403 -23.31 -34.72 -7.40
CA ASN A 403 -23.19 -36.16 -7.55
C ASN A 403 -22.60 -36.52 -8.93
N GLY A 404 -21.75 -37.55 -8.96
CA GLY A 404 -21.11 -38.04 -10.19
C GLY A 404 -19.71 -37.43 -10.42
N PRO A 405 -18.72 -38.24 -10.82
CA PRO A 405 -17.31 -37.82 -10.91
C PRO A 405 -17.08 -36.73 -11.97
N ILE A 406 -17.79 -36.79 -13.10
CA ILE A 406 -17.64 -35.82 -14.19
C ILE A 406 -18.09 -34.42 -13.75
N PHE A 407 -19.26 -34.31 -13.12
CA PHE A 407 -19.81 -33.02 -12.69
C PHE A 407 -19.02 -32.44 -11.51
N LYS A 408 -18.47 -33.28 -10.62
CA LYS A 408 -17.57 -32.87 -9.53
C LYS A 408 -16.32 -32.17 -10.04
N ALA A 409 -15.74 -32.64 -11.14
CA ALA A 409 -14.59 -32.00 -11.75
C ALA A 409 -14.97 -30.78 -12.59
N LEU A 410 -16.08 -30.84 -13.32
CA LEU A 410 -16.49 -29.82 -14.28
C LEU A 410 -16.76 -28.46 -13.63
N ILE A 411 -17.47 -28.43 -12.50
CA ILE A 411 -17.91 -27.16 -11.88
C ILE A 411 -16.73 -26.33 -11.35
N PRO A 412 -15.79 -26.87 -10.55
CA PRO A 412 -14.60 -26.12 -10.16
C PRO A 412 -13.77 -25.69 -11.37
N THR A 413 -13.66 -26.54 -12.39
CA THR A 413 -12.94 -26.22 -13.63
C THR A 413 -13.57 -25.04 -14.36
N ILE A 414 -14.89 -24.97 -14.47
CA ILE A 414 -15.59 -23.83 -15.09
C ILE A 414 -15.31 -22.54 -14.32
N LEU A 415 -15.36 -22.56 -12.98
CA LEU A 415 -15.10 -21.38 -12.17
C LEU A 415 -13.64 -20.91 -12.31
N VAL A 416 -12.69 -21.85 -12.28
CA VAL A 416 -11.27 -21.53 -12.51
C VAL A 416 -11.05 -20.99 -13.92
N ALA A 417 -11.69 -21.59 -14.93
CA ALA A 417 -11.64 -21.13 -16.31
C ALA A 417 -12.23 -19.71 -16.44
N ALA A 418 -13.35 -19.43 -15.77
CA ALA A 418 -13.96 -18.08 -15.77
C ALA A 418 -13.00 -17.04 -15.17
N VAL A 419 -12.30 -17.36 -14.08
CA VAL A 419 -11.26 -16.48 -13.50
C VAL A 419 -10.12 -16.29 -14.50
N ALA A 420 -9.61 -17.38 -15.09
CA ALA A 420 -8.51 -17.32 -16.06
C ALA A 420 -8.87 -16.46 -17.28
N VAL A 421 -10.08 -16.60 -17.81
CA VAL A 421 -10.56 -15.76 -18.92
C VAL A 421 -10.74 -14.31 -18.47
N GLY A 422 -11.25 -14.08 -17.26
CA GLY A 422 -11.36 -12.74 -16.68
C GLY A 422 -10.00 -12.06 -16.57
N TYR A 423 -9.00 -12.75 -16.09
CA TYR A 423 -7.62 -12.22 -15.99
C TYR A 423 -6.97 -12.02 -17.36
N LEU A 424 -7.17 -12.96 -18.28
CA LEU A 424 -6.69 -12.82 -19.66
C LEU A 424 -7.34 -11.61 -20.35
N SER A 425 -8.62 -11.35 -20.10
CA SER A 425 -9.29 -10.15 -20.62
C SER A 425 -8.67 -8.87 -20.05
N ALA A 426 -8.36 -8.86 -18.74
CA ALA A 426 -7.69 -7.74 -18.10
C ALA A 426 -6.27 -7.52 -18.65
N TYR A 427 -5.53 -8.58 -18.97
CA TYR A 427 -4.22 -8.45 -19.63
C TYR A 427 -4.33 -7.89 -21.05
N ARG A 428 -5.35 -8.29 -21.82
CA ARG A 428 -5.58 -7.79 -23.18
C ARG A 428 -5.98 -6.31 -23.22
N GLU A 429 -6.78 -5.87 -22.25
CA GLU A 429 -7.24 -4.48 -22.11
C GLU A 429 -6.29 -3.60 -21.29
N ILE A 430 -5.14 -4.12 -20.88
CA ILE A 430 -4.23 -3.56 -19.87
C ILE A 430 -4.88 -3.55 -18.47
N PRO A 431 -4.21 -4.01 -17.40
CA PRO A 431 -4.73 -3.98 -16.03
C PRO A 431 -5.18 -2.56 -15.62
N ILE A 432 -6.35 -2.42 -15.00
CA ILE A 432 -6.94 -1.11 -14.71
C ILE A 432 -6.03 -0.24 -13.83
N THR A 433 -5.25 -0.83 -12.93
CA THR A 433 -4.26 -0.13 -12.12
C THR A 433 -3.11 0.40 -12.96
N LEU A 434 -2.67 -0.31 -13.98
CA LEU A 434 -1.67 0.16 -14.93
C LEU A 434 -2.25 1.25 -15.84
N GLN A 435 -3.51 1.12 -16.31
CA GLN A 435 -4.18 2.19 -17.06
C GLN A 435 -4.26 3.48 -16.25
N GLU A 436 -4.62 3.40 -14.96
CA GLU A 436 -4.60 4.54 -14.04
C GLU A 436 -3.22 5.18 -13.97
N ALA A 437 -2.19 4.38 -13.76
CA ALA A 437 -0.80 4.84 -13.66
C ALA A 437 -0.32 5.52 -14.95
N GLN A 438 -0.56 4.89 -16.12
CA GLN A 438 -0.17 5.42 -17.42
C GLN A 438 -0.90 6.73 -17.75
N THR A 439 -2.21 6.80 -17.46
CA THR A 439 -3.01 8.01 -17.74
C THR A 439 -2.55 9.17 -16.87
N ASN A 440 -2.36 8.95 -15.57
CA ASN A 440 -2.01 10.01 -14.62
C ASN A 440 -0.53 10.44 -14.72
N SER A 441 0.33 9.62 -15.34
CA SER A 441 1.75 9.94 -15.56
C SER A 441 2.03 10.58 -16.91
N ARG A 442 1.04 10.63 -17.81
CA ARG A 442 1.23 11.02 -19.22
C ARG A 442 1.93 12.37 -19.41
N ASP A 443 1.52 13.36 -18.63
CA ASP A 443 2.07 14.72 -18.75
C ASP A 443 3.26 14.94 -17.80
N ARG A 444 3.34 14.18 -16.70
CA ARG A 444 4.39 14.29 -15.68
C ARG A 444 5.71 13.67 -16.15
N VAL A 445 5.70 12.47 -16.68
CA VAL A 445 6.92 11.72 -17.05
C VAL A 445 7.77 12.46 -18.10
N PRO A 446 7.20 13.04 -19.17
CA PRO A 446 8.00 13.83 -20.12
C PRO A 446 8.69 15.04 -19.47
N LEU A 447 7.99 15.77 -18.59
CA LEU A 447 8.55 16.91 -17.87
C LEU A 447 9.70 16.50 -16.96
N GLU A 448 9.48 15.46 -16.12
CA GLU A 448 10.51 14.95 -15.20
C GLU A 448 11.73 14.42 -15.97
N ARG A 449 11.52 13.77 -17.12
CA ARG A 449 12.61 13.28 -17.97
C ARG A 449 13.44 14.41 -18.57
N ALA A 450 12.79 15.44 -19.08
CA ALA A 450 13.47 16.62 -19.63
C ALA A 450 14.27 17.35 -18.55
N LEU A 451 13.62 17.64 -17.40
CA LEU A 451 14.27 18.28 -16.26
C LEU A 451 15.41 17.42 -15.70
N GLY A 452 15.17 16.12 -15.49
CA GLY A 452 16.18 15.20 -14.97
C GLY A 452 17.40 15.06 -15.89
N SER A 453 17.21 15.04 -17.21
CA SER A 453 18.32 14.99 -18.17
C SER A 453 19.19 16.25 -18.11
N TYR A 454 18.57 17.42 -17.95
CA TYR A 454 19.31 18.66 -17.80
C TYR A 454 20.05 18.74 -16.46
N LEU A 455 19.36 18.40 -15.35
CA LEU A 455 19.96 18.40 -14.02
C LEU A 455 21.15 17.44 -13.94
N ALA A 456 21.10 16.29 -14.61
CA ALA A 456 22.20 15.33 -14.68
C ALA A 456 23.45 15.88 -15.43
N ALA A 457 23.25 16.87 -16.30
CA ALA A 457 24.33 17.52 -17.07
C ALA A 457 24.96 18.71 -16.35
N LEU A 458 24.38 19.18 -15.24
CA LEU A 458 24.97 20.27 -14.45
C LEU A 458 26.30 19.84 -13.81
N PRO A 459 27.23 20.79 -13.60
CA PRO A 459 28.44 20.52 -12.82
C PRO A 459 28.10 20.05 -11.42
N HIS A 460 28.73 18.98 -10.94
CA HIS A 460 28.54 18.45 -9.60
C HIS A 460 29.83 18.49 -8.79
N PRO A 461 29.77 18.67 -7.45
CA PRO A 461 28.56 18.92 -6.64
C PRO A 461 28.00 20.33 -6.83
N ALA A 462 26.67 20.47 -6.89
CA ALA A 462 25.97 21.75 -6.95
C ALA A 462 24.81 21.76 -5.95
N THR A 463 24.56 22.90 -5.31
CA THR A 463 23.39 23.11 -4.45
C THR A 463 22.23 23.62 -5.32
N LEU A 464 21.08 22.97 -5.24
CA LEU A 464 19.88 23.30 -5.99
C LEU A 464 18.83 23.88 -5.05
N LEU A 465 18.17 24.97 -5.43
CA LEU A 465 16.92 25.43 -4.80
C LEU A 465 15.75 24.99 -5.67
N MET A 466 14.87 24.19 -5.13
CA MET A 466 13.75 23.62 -5.90
C MET A 466 12.58 23.24 -4.99
N TYR A 467 11.35 23.52 -5.41
CA TYR A 467 10.16 22.95 -4.81
C TYR A 467 9.99 21.51 -5.28
N GLU A 468 10.18 20.53 -4.39
CA GLU A 468 10.20 19.11 -4.75
C GLU A 468 8.81 18.52 -5.02
N SER A 469 7.78 19.02 -4.35
CA SER A 469 6.42 18.50 -4.50
C SER A 469 5.94 18.55 -5.96
N GLY A 470 5.79 17.36 -6.55
CA GLY A 470 5.41 17.17 -7.94
C GLY A 470 6.56 17.07 -8.94
N HIS A 471 7.83 17.30 -8.53
CA HIS A 471 9.01 17.29 -9.40
C HIS A 471 10.17 16.43 -8.91
N VAL A 472 10.07 15.82 -7.74
CA VAL A 472 11.12 14.98 -7.13
C VAL A 472 11.55 13.80 -8.03
N GLY A 473 10.69 13.35 -8.93
CA GLY A 473 11.02 12.34 -9.93
C GLY A 473 12.14 12.76 -10.88
N ALA A 474 12.32 14.06 -11.14
CA ALA A 474 13.42 14.57 -11.94
C ALA A 474 14.77 14.44 -11.22
N LEU A 475 14.83 14.72 -9.91
CA LEU A 475 16.01 14.51 -9.07
C LEU A 475 16.40 13.04 -9.00
N GLN A 476 15.40 12.17 -8.81
CA GLN A 476 15.57 10.73 -8.79
C GLN A 476 16.13 10.20 -10.12
N GLN A 477 15.61 10.66 -11.26
CA GLN A 477 16.11 10.28 -12.60
C GLN A 477 17.53 10.80 -12.85
N ALA A 478 17.82 12.04 -12.46
CA ALA A 478 19.16 12.63 -12.55
C ALA A 478 20.16 11.91 -11.64
N GLY A 479 19.70 11.31 -10.55
CA GLY A 479 20.54 10.68 -9.53
C GLY A 479 21.17 11.70 -8.59
N ILE A 480 20.55 12.88 -8.44
CA ILE A 480 21.03 13.94 -7.55
C ILE A 480 20.70 13.56 -6.10
N PRO A 481 21.70 13.56 -5.21
CA PRO A 481 21.46 13.35 -3.78
C PRO A 481 20.52 14.41 -3.20
N LEU A 482 19.50 14.00 -2.45
CA LEU A 482 18.52 14.94 -1.88
C LEU A 482 19.17 15.94 -0.91
N ARG A 483 20.26 15.58 -0.24
CA ARG A 483 21.06 16.50 0.60
C ARG A 483 21.68 17.69 -0.15
N GLN A 484 21.71 17.67 -1.49
CA GLN A 484 22.16 18.78 -2.33
C GLN A 484 21.02 19.75 -2.69
N VAL A 485 19.78 19.44 -2.29
CA VAL A 485 18.60 20.22 -2.64
C VAL A 485 18.12 20.98 -1.42
N ILE A 486 17.92 22.29 -1.57
CA ILE A 486 17.17 23.12 -0.63
C ILE A 486 15.72 23.06 -1.10
N SER A 487 14.88 22.37 -0.36
CA SER A 487 13.48 22.15 -0.66
C SER A 487 12.61 22.38 0.57
N GLU A 488 11.31 22.33 0.41
CA GLU A 488 10.33 22.47 1.49
C GLU A 488 10.51 21.45 2.64
N TRP A 489 11.37 20.46 2.46
CA TRP A 489 11.73 19.47 3.49
C TRP A 489 13.02 19.80 4.23
N ALA A 490 13.74 20.84 3.80
CA ALA A 490 15.04 21.26 4.35
C ALA A 490 14.89 22.51 5.24
N HIS A 491 14.07 22.42 6.29
CA HIS A 491 13.98 23.47 7.31
C HIS A 491 15.28 23.56 8.14
N PRO A 492 15.78 24.75 8.50
CA PRO A 492 15.26 26.10 8.18
C PRO A 492 15.81 26.70 6.88
N ASP A 493 16.67 25.99 6.13
CA ASP A 493 17.34 26.52 4.93
C ASP A 493 16.31 26.99 3.88
N TRP A 494 15.15 26.30 3.78
CA TRP A 494 14.11 26.60 2.83
C TRP A 494 13.54 28.03 2.98
N GLU A 495 13.22 28.43 4.20
CA GLU A 495 12.68 29.75 4.49
C GLU A 495 13.70 30.85 4.15
N GLY A 496 14.97 30.62 4.49
CA GLY A 496 16.07 31.53 4.13
C GLY A 496 16.25 31.67 2.63
N ALA A 497 16.23 30.55 1.91
CA ALA A 497 16.40 30.53 0.47
C ALA A 497 15.21 31.15 -0.31
N LEU A 498 14.00 31.19 0.26
CA LEU A 498 12.88 31.91 -0.34
C LEU A 498 13.00 33.43 -0.16
N ILE A 499 13.71 33.92 0.87
CA ILE A 499 13.98 35.35 1.08
C ILE A 499 15.08 35.83 0.14
N ASP A 500 16.16 35.04 -0.04
CA ASP A 500 17.26 35.36 -0.95
C ASP A 500 17.59 34.15 -1.86
N PRO A 501 16.76 33.87 -2.88
CA PRO A 501 16.92 32.69 -3.72
C PRO A 501 18.32 32.46 -4.32
N PRO A 502 19.07 33.50 -4.73
CA PRO A 502 20.43 33.32 -5.24
C PRO A 502 21.52 33.16 -4.18
N GLY A 503 21.22 33.42 -2.89
CA GLY A 503 22.23 33.49 -1.85
C GLY A 503 22.85 32.16 -1.46
N ASP A 504 22.07 31.10 -1.42
CA ASP A 504 22.44 29.79 -0.88
C ASP A 504 22.51 28.66 -1.90
N ALA A 505 22.11 28.90 -3.15
CA ALA A 505 22.06 27.88 -4.21
C ALA A 505 22.95 28.22 -5.40
N ASP A 506 23.52 27.20 -6.05
CA ASP A 506 24.25 27.36 -7.32
C ASP A 506 23.27 27.49 -8.52
N TYR A 507 22.13 26.79 -8.42
CA TYR A 507 21.06 26.83 -9.41
C TYR A 507 19.71 26.91 -8.73
N VAL A 508 18.81 27.70 -9.33
CA VAL A 508 17.42 27.88 -8.89
C VAL A 508 16.49 27.30 -9.94
N ILE A 509 15.65 26.36 -9.56
CA ILE A 509 14.64 25.74 -10.41
C ILE A 509 13.27 26.24 -9.98
N ALA A 510 12.62 27.04 -10.82
CA ALA A 510 11.32 27.63 -10.56
C ALA A 510 10.29 27.15 -11.59
N CYS A 511 9.21 26.53 -11.14
CA CYS A 511 8.10 26.16 -11.98
C CYS A 511 6.92 27.14 -11.75
N GLU A 512 6.19 27.51 -12.81
CA GLU A 512 5.11 28.50 -12.72
C GLU A 512 4.11 28.14 -11.61
N GLY A 513 3.93 29.08 -10.68
CA GLY A 513 3.00 28.94 -9.55
C GLY A 513 3.56 28.25 -8.32
N ASP A 514 4.78 27.72 -8.36
CA ASP A 514 5.45 27.17 -7.19
C ASP A 514 6.00 28.26 -6.25
N PRO A 515 6.33 27.95 -4.97
CA PRO A 515 6.87 28.92 -4.02
C PRO A 515 8.17 29.58 -4.49
N VAL A 516 9.04 28.86 -5.21
CA VAL A 516 10.31 29.40 -5.73
C VAL A 516 10.03 30.46 -6.82
N SER A 517 9.09 30.18 -7.73
CA SER A 517 8.69 31.13 -8.77
C SER A 517 8.03 32.39 -8.21
N VAL A 518 7.31 32.25 -7.09
CA VAL A 518 6.71 33.39 -6.37
C VAL A 518 7.81 34.22 -5.73
N ALA A 519 8.73 33.58 -4.99
CA ALA A 519 9.86 34.24 -4.33
C ALA A 519 10.74 35.04 -5.31
N LEU A 520 11.07 34.47 -6.48
CA LEU A 520 11.84 35.16 -7.51
C LEU A 520 11.14 36.42 -8.02
N ARG A 521 9.81 36.42 -8.15
CA ARG A 521 9.03 37.60 -8.59
C ARG A 521 8.93 38.66 -7.50
N GLU A 522 8.71 38.25 -6.26
CA GLU A 522 8.55 39.17 -5.11
C GLU A 522 9.87 39.87 -4.77
N HIS A 523 10.99 39.19 -4.84
CA HIS A 523 12.30 39.75 -4.54
C HIS A 523 13.00 40.35 -5.76
N ARG A 524 12.35 40.38 -6.93
CA ARG A 524 12.85 40.97 -8.20
C ARG A 524 14.27 40.49 -8.53
N ALA A 525 14.57 39.24 -8.25
CA ALA A 525 15.87 38.66 -8.52
C ALA A 525 16.07 38.50 -10.03
N GLU A 526 16.98 39.28 -10.60
CA GLU A 526 17.41 39.15 -12.00
C GLU A 526 18.52 38.06 -12.06
N LEU A 527 18.12 36.81 -12.31
CA LEU A 527 19.03 35.71 -12.49
C LEU A 527 19.18 35.36 -13.97
N PRO A 528 20.39 35.00 -14.44
CA PRO A 528 20.58 34.47 -15.78
C PRO A 528 19.77 33.20 -16.00
N GLU A 529 18.82 33.26 -16.95
CA GLU A 529 18.07 32.10 -17.39
C GLU A 529 18.98 31.18 -18.21
N LEU A 530 19.10 29.93 -17.83
CA LEU A 530 19.84 28.92 -18.57
C LEU A 530 18.95 28.16 -19.55
N LEU A 531 17.77 27.78 -19.09
CA LEU A 531 16.81 26.99 -19.87
C LEU A 531 15.41 27.18 -19.33
N SER A 532 14.43 27.33 -20.23
CA SER A 532 13.01 27.28 -19.89
C SER A 532 12.31 26.26 -20.78
N PHE A 533 11.50 25.41 -20.18
CA PHE A 533 10.76 24.37 -20.89
C PHE A 533 9.44 24.08 -20.22
N GLY A 534 8.52 23.54 -20.98
CA GLY A 534 7.21 23.11 -20.49
C GLY A 534 6.69 21.98 -21.35
N THR A 535 5.78 21.20 -20.80
CA THR A 535 5.04 20.17 -21.51
C THR A 535 3.55 20.52 -21.48
N PRO A 536 2.77 20.12 -22.50
CA PRO A 536 1.32 20.37 -22.49
C PRO A 536 0.68 19.91 -21.19
N GLY A 537 -0.17 20.75 -20.60
CA GLY A 537 -0.88 20.42 -19.35
C GLY A 537 -0.07 20.55 -18.06
N ARG A 538 1.20 20.99 -18.14
CA ARG A 538 2.06 21.22 -16.98
C ARG A 538 2.62 22.64 -16.94
N PRO A 539 2.90 23.16 -15.73
CA PRO A 539 3.57 24.46 -15.59
C PRO A 539 4.91 24.49 -16.31
N ARG A 540 5.29 25.64 -16.84
CA ARG A 540 6.62 25.87 -17.40
C ARG A 540 7.63 25.94 -16.26
N CYS A 541 8.75 25.22 -16.37
CA CYS A 541 9.86 25.28 -15.43
C CYS A 541 11.04 25.97 -16.07
N THR A 542 11.70 26.85 -15.31
CA THR A 542 12.88 27.61 -15.73
C THR A 542 14.01 27.34 -14.76
N ILE A 543 15.19 27.12 -15.29
CA ILE A 543 16.42 26.92 -14.53
C ILE A 543 17.27 28.17 -14.65
N TYR A 544 17.65 28.72 -13.53
CA TYR A 544 18.50 29.90 -13.41
C TYR A 544 19.86 29.51 -12.83
N LYS A 545 20.91 30.20 -13.24
CA LYS A 545 22.20 30.13 -12.57
C LYS A 545 22.25 31.25 -11.52
N ALA A 546 22.46 30.89 -10.26
CA ALA A 546 22.70 31.85 -9.23
C ALA A 546 24.12 32.42 -9.39
N ALA A 547 24.28 33.75 -9.38
CA ALA A 547 25.59 34.37 -9.27
C ALA A 547 26.02 34.19 -7.81
N ILE A 548 27.01 33.36 -7.55
CA ILE A 548 27.64 33.29 -6.20
C ILE A 548 28.20 34.66 -5.94
N GLY A 549 27.50 35.49 -5.17
CA GLY A 549 27.95 36.83 -4.81
C GLY A 549 29.23 36.73 -4.00
N ALA A 550 30.21 37.59 -4.30
CA ALA A 550 31.47 37.74 -3.56
C ALA A 550 31.30 37.98 -2.04
N SER A 551 30.06 38.25 -1.58
CA SER A 551 29.71 38.44 -0.16
C SER A 551 29.64 37.13 0.66
N ALA A 552 29.27 35.99 0.06
CA ALA A 552 29.18 34.72 0.77
C ALA A 552 30.57 34.12 1.10
N GLN A 553 31.59 34.44 0.29
CA GLN A 553 32.99 34.05 0.60
C GLN A 553 33.60 34.82 1.78
N SER A 554 33.19 36.07 2.00
CA SER A 554 33.71 36.87 3.12
C SER A 554 33.17 36.41 4.49
N PHE A 555 31.98 35.85 4.55
CA PHE A 555 31.39 35.37 5.82
C PHE A 555 31.94 34.00 6.24
N ARG A 556 32.34 33.14 5.28
CA ARG A 556 32.95 31.84 5.58
C ARG A 556 34.41 31.95 6.06
N VAL A 557 35.11 33.05 5.72
CA VAL A 557 36.50 33.28 6.16
C VAL A 557 36.57 33.95 7.55
N SER A 558 35.52 34.66 7.99
CA SER A 558 35.51 35.34 9.29
C SER A 558 35.16 34.46 10.50
N VAL A 559 34.52 33.30 10.28
CA VAL A 559 34.15 32.35 11.34
C VAL A 559 35.24 31.31 11.61
N GLY A 560 36.26 31.22 10.75
CA GLY A 560 37.38 30.29 10.87
C GLY A 560 38.61 30.78 11.65
N SER A 561 38.64 32.02 12.20
CA SER A 561 39.82 32.60 12.87
C SER A 561 39.65 32.89 14.36
N GLU A 562 38.53 32.47 14.98
CA GLU A 562 38.40 32.52 16.44
C GLU A 562 37.90 31.18 16.98
N ARG A 563 38.87 30.24 17.12
CA ARG A 563 38.94 29.26 18.21
C ARG A 563 40.31 28.53 18.19
#